data_47f391e3f7f8beb12edf8f7a0f23cba5
#
_entry.id   47f391e3f7f8beb12edf8f7a0f23cba5
#
_cell.length_a   1.000
_cell.length_b   1.000
_cell.length_c   1.000
_cell.angle_alpha   90.00
_cell.angle_beta   90.00
_cell.angle_gamma   90.00
#
_symmetry.space_group_name_H-M   'P 1'
#
loop_
_entity.id
_entity.type
_entity.pdbx_description
1 polymer ?
#
loop_
_entity_poly.entity_id
_entity_poly.type
_entity_poly.pdbx_seq_one_letter_code
_entity_poly.pdbx_strand_id
1 'polypeptide(L)'
;FSEDFFAIIPTKSGLMPYAKEVLEYLAPKYNLYILSNGFRELQSRKMRSAGVDIYFKKVILSEDLGVLKPWPEIFNFALSATQSELRESLMIGDSWEADITGAHGIGMHQAFYNVTGRTSFPFQPTYHIYSLKDLIDLL
;
A
#
# COMPACT_ATOMS: atom_id res chain seq x y z
N PHE A 1 12.38 3.38 -7.38
CA PHE A 1 11.94 3.06 -6.02
C PHE A 1 12.84 2.01 -5.49
N SER A 2 13.61 2.36 -4.55
CA SER A 2 14.63 1.41 -4.17
C SER A 2 14.44 0.84 -2.77
N GLU A 3 13.65 1.46 -1.89
CA GLU A 3 13.72 1.05 -0.50
C GLU A 3 12.38 0.84 0.21
N ASP A 4 11.37 1.67 -0.04
CA ASP A 4 10.18 1.66 0.82
C ASP A 4 8.88 1.53 0.03
N PHE A 5 8.08 0.53 0.37
CA PHE A 5 6.77 0.35 -0.23
C PHE A 5 5.68 0.46 0.82
N PHE A 6 4.74 1.34 0.58
CA PHE A 6 3.52 1.43 1.36
C PHE A 6 2.45 0.64 0.65
N ALA A 7 2.21 -0.55 1.13
CA ALA A 7 1.22 -1.42 0.52
C ALA A 7 -0.03 -1.47 1.38
N ILE A 8 -1.18 -1.33 0.74
CA ILE A 8 -2.42 -1.80 1.32
C ILE A 8 -2.78 -3.06 0.59
N ILE A 9 -2.73 -4.16 1.32
CA ILE A 9 -3.21 -5.42 0.81
C ILE A 9 -4.60 -5.60 1.41
N PRO A 10 -5.65 -5.41 0.62
CA PRO A 10 -7.01 -5.51 1.15
C PRO A 10 -7.27 -6.90 1.69
N THR A 11 -7.78 -6.96 2.93
CA THR A 11 -8.05 -8.21 3.61
C THR A 11 -9.51 -8.24 4.02
N LYS A 12 -10.42 -8.23 3.05
CA LYS A 12 -11.85 -8.19 3.37
C LYS A 12 -12.30 -9.46 4.07
N SER A 13 -12.01 -10.61 3.51
CA SER A 13 -12.37 -11.91 4.11
C SER A 13 -11.26 -12.92 3.92
N GLY A 14 -10.06 -12.45 3.62
CA GLY A 14 -8.89 -13.25 3.33
C GLY A 14 -7.89 -12.43 2.53
N LEU A 15 -6.79 -13.05 2.15
CA LEU A 15 -5.79 -12.39 1.33
C LEU A 15 -6.25 -12.27 -0.12
N MET A 16 -5.86 -11.19 -0.78
CA MET A 16 -5.99 -11.09 -2.22
C MET A 16 -5.14 -12.18 -2.89
N PRO A 17 -5.56 -12.66 -4.08
CA PRO A 17 -4.77 -13.69 -4.79
C PRO A 17 -3.32 -13.26 -4.94
N TYR A 18 -2.42 -14.19 -4.68
CA TYR A 18 -0.97 -14.02 -4.78
C TYR A 18 -0.33 -13.08 -3.76
N ALA A 19 -1.09 -12.56 -2.78
CA ALA A 19 -0.56 -11.60 -1.81
C ALA A 19 0.65 -12.15 -1.06
N LYS A 20 0.54 -13.38 -0.53
CA LYS A 20 1.64 -13.98 0.23
C LYS A 20 2.88 -14.19 -0.62
N GLU A 21 2.73 -14.68 -1.84
CA GLU A 21 3.83 -14.91 -2.77
C GLU A 21 4.55 -13.61 -3.12
N VAL A 22 3.78 -12.55 -3.36
CA VAL A 22 4.33 -11.23 -3.67
C VAL A 22 5.07 -10.65 -2.47
N LEU A 23 4.52 -10.81 -1.27
CA LEU A 23 5.17 -10.34 -0.05
C LEU A 23 6.48 -11.07 0.21
N GLU A 24 6.51 -12.38 0.00
CA GLU A 24 7.73 -13.17 0.11
C GLU A 24 8.80 -12.72 -0.88
N TYR A 25 8.39 -12.31 -2.07
CA TYR A 25 9.31 -11.79 -3.09
C TYR A 25 9.83 -10.40 -2.72
N LEU A 26 8.97 -9.52 -2.25
CA LEU A 26 9.32 -8.11 -1.99
C LEU A 26 10.06 -7.88 -0.67
N ALA A 27 9.70 -8.63 0.38
CA ALA A 27 10.23 -8.37 1.72
C ALA A 27 11.76 -8.40 1.82
N PRO A 28 12.48 -9.31 1.15
CA PRO A 28 13.94 -9.29 1.18
C PRO A 28 14.57 -8.11 0.45
N LYS A 29 13.82 -7.49 -0.47
CA LYS A 29 14.33 -6.42 -1.35
C LYS A 29 13.97 -5.03 -0.86
N TYR A 30 12.82 -4.90 -0.18
CA TYR A 30 12.24 -3.62 0.16
C TYR A 30 11.71 -3.61 1.58
N ASN A 31 11.61 -2.42 2.16
CA ASN A 31 10.92 -2.22 3.42
C ASN A 31 9.43 -2.10 3.16
N LEU A 32 8.63 -2.96 3.75
CA LEU A 32 7.19 -2.99 3.53
C LEU A 32 6.44 -2.42 4.73
N TYR A 33 5.45 -1.59 4.46
CA TYR A 33 4.62 -0.93 5.46
C TYR A 33 3.16 -1.02 5.06
N ILE A 34 2.28 -1.02 6.04
CA ILE A 34 0.85 -0.88 5.81
C ILE A 34 0.44 0.56 6.10
N LEU A 35 -0.35 1.14 5.20
CA LEU A 35 -1.01 2.42 5.41
C LEU A 35 -2.50 2.22 5.15
N SER A 36 -3.33 2.30 6.18
CA SER A 36 -4.73 1.91 6.11
C SER A 36 -5.65 2.90 6.83
N ASN A 37 -6.87 3.03 6.32
CA ASN A 37 -7.97 3.73 6.99
C ASN A 37 -8.71 2.86 8.01
N GLY A 38 -8.32 1.60 8.16
CA GLY A 38 -8.95 0.67 9.08
C GLY A 38 -8.50 0.85 10.53
N PHE A 39 -9.10 0.09 11.43
CA PHE A 39 -8.76 0.10 12.84
C PHE A 39 -7.64 -0.90 13.14
N ARG A 40 -6.75 -0.52 14.07
CA ARG A 40 -5.55 -1.31 14.39
C ARG A 40 -5.88 -2.74 14.80
N GLU A 41 -6.82 -2.89 15.71
CA GLU A 41 -7.16 -4.21 16.21
C GLU A 41 -7.63 -5.16 15.12
N LEU A 42 -8.53 -4.67 14.25
CA LEU A 42 -9.07 -5.47 13.15
C LEU A 42 -7.99 -5.81 12.12
N GLN A 43 -7.17 -4.83 11.74
CA GLN A 43 -6.09 -5.05 10.77
C GLN A 43 -5.04 -6.02 11.31
N SER A 44 -4.63 -5.87 12.55
CA SER A 44 -3.64 -6.76 13.18
C SER A 44 -4.17 -8.20 13.24
N ARG A 45 -5.43 -8.39 13.57
CA ARG A 45 -6.06 -9.70 13.64
C ARG A 45 -6.10 -10.36 12.26
N LYS A 46 -6.52 -9.62 11.24
CA LYS A 46 -6.59 -10.13 9.88
C LYS A 46 -5.21 -10.53 9.35
N MET A 47 -4.21 -9.69 9.59
CA MET A 47 -2.85 -9.96 9.13
C MET A 47 -2.26 -11.18 9.81
N ARG A 48 -2.45 -11.33 11.12
CA ARG A 48 -1.96 -12.50 11.86
C ARG A 48 -2.65 -13.79 11.41
N SER A 49 -3.97 -13.74 11.23
CA SER A 49 -4.73 -14.89 10.73
C SER A 49 -4.25 -15.34 9.36
N ALA A 50 -3.85 -14.38 8.51
CA ALA A 50 -3.36 -14.68 7.17
C ALA A 50 -1.87 -15.04 7.14
N GLY A 51 -1.15 -14.87 8.26
CA GLY A 51 0.27 -15.19 8.34
C GLY A 51 1.16 -14.22 7.58
N VAL A 52 0.73 -12.97 7.39
CA VAL A 52 1.48 -11.98 6.59
C VAL A 52 2.02 -10.81 7.41
N ASP A 53 1.69 -10.74 8.70
CA ASP A 53 2.16 -9.67 9.58
C ASP A 53 3.69 -9.58 9.65
N ILE A 54 4.37 -10.71 9.50
CA ILE A 54 5.83 -10.78 9.57
C ILE A 54 6.54 -10.04 8.44
N TYR A 55 5.85 -9.76 7.34
CA TYR A 55 6.46 -9.09 6.19
C TYR A 55 6.49 -7.58 6.31
N PHE A 56 5.72 -7.02 7.22
CA PHE A 56 5.59 -5.57 7.38
C PHE A 56 6.36 -5.08 8.59
N LYS A 57 7.17 -4.04 8.39
CA LYS A 57 7.97 -3.46 9.46
C LYS A 57 7.15 -2.54 10.35
N LYS A 58 6.09 -1.94 9.81
CA LYS A 58 5.24 -1.03 10.57
C LYS A 58 3.86 -0.96 9.94
N VAL A 59 2.85 -0.73 10.79
CA VAL A 59 1.47 -0.49 10.37
C VAL A 59 1.10 0.91 10.80
N ILE A 60 0.71 1.73 9.82
CA ILE A 60 0.30 3.12 10.04
C ILE A 60 -1.17 3.20 9.70
N LEU A 61 -1.96 3.68 10.65
CA LEU A 61 -3.40 3.75 10.53
C LEU A 61 -3.88 5.17 10.65
N SER A 62 -5.02 5.46 10.02
CA SER A 62 -5.66 6.77 10.11
C SER A 62 -5.93 7.17 11.56
N GLU A 63 -6.24 6.23 12.44
CA GLU A 63 -6.49 6.52 13.85
C GLU A 63 -5.23 7.04 14.57
N ASP A 64 -4.03 6.74 14.08
CA ASP A 64 -2.78 7.23 14.68
C ASP A 64 -2.64 8.74 14.57
N LEU A 65 -3.22 9.33 13.53
CA LEU A 65 -3.14 10.77 13.27
C LEU A 65 -4.50 11.47 13.33
N GLY A 66 -5.58 10.73 13.18
CA GLY A 66 -6.93 11.29 13.09
C GLY A 66 -7.27 11.83 11.70
N VAL A 67 -6.52 11.42 10.68
CA VAL A 67 -6.71 11.87 9.30
C VAL A 67 -6.75 10.66 8.38
N LEU A 68 -7.74 10.61 7.50
CA LEU A 68 -7.93 9.52 6.54
C LEU A 68 -7.18 9.78 5.23
N LYS A 69 -6.83 8.71 4.50
CA LYS A 69 -6.49 8.85 3.10
C LYS A 69 -7.73 9.33 2.35
N PRO A 70 -7.66 10.18 1.35
CA PRO A 70 -6.45 10.60 0.60
C PRO A 70 -5.80 11.89 1.09
N TRP A 71 -6.09 12.36 2.28
CA TRP A 71 -5.55 13.62 2.78
C TRP A 71 -4.01 13.55 2.86
N PRO A 72 -3.31 14.62 2.42
CA PRO A 72 -1.83 14.60 2.36
C PRO A 72 -1.17 14.36 3.72
N GLU A 73 -1.80 14.79 4.81
CA GLU A 73 -1.24 14.69 6.14
C GLU A 73 -0.92 13.24 6.53
N ILE A 74 -1.78 12.27 6.16
CA ILE A 74 -1.54 10.87 6.51
C ILE A 74 -0.35 10.28 5.74
N PHE A 75 -0.18 10.68 4.47
CA PHE A 75 0.96 10.25 3.67
C PHE A 75 2.26 10.85 4.17
N ASN A 76 2.27 12.14 4.51
CA ASN A 76 3.44 12.80 5.08
C ASN A 76 3.80 12.22 6.45
N PHE A 77 2.80 11.92 7.26
CA PHE A 77 3.00 11.24 8.55
C PHE A 77 3.65 9.87 8.35
N ALA A 78 3.18 9.10 7.37
CA ALA A 78 3.72 7.77 7.08
C ALA A 78 5.18 7.85 6.65
N LEU A 79 5.54 8.80 5.80
CA LEU A 79 6.93 9.00 5.37
C LEU A 79 7.82 9.34 6.56
N SER A 80 7.36 10.25 7.43
CA SER A 80 8.11 10.68 8.61
C SER A 80 8.27 9.53 9.61
N ALA A 81 7.19 8.80 9.89
CA ALA A 81 7.18 7.71 10.87
C ALA A 81 8.06 6.53 10.47
N THR A 82 8.29 6.34 9.17
CA THR A 82 9.12 5.27 8.63
C THR A 82 10.49 5.76 8.18
N GLN A 83 10.76 7.04 8.30
CA GLN A 83 11.99 7.68 7.82
C GLN A 83 12.25 7.39 6.35
N SER A 84 11.18 7.43 5.56
CA SER A 84 11.21 7.10 4.14
C SER A 84 11.35 8.36 3.30
N GLU A 85 12.03 8.22 2.17
CA GLU A 85 12.18 9.28 1.18
C GLU A 85 11.03 9.22 0.18
N LEU A 86 10.41 10.35 -0.10
CA LEU A 86 9.28 10.45 -1.02
C LEU A 86 9.59 9.83 -2.39
N ARG A 87 10.76 10.13 -2.94
CA ARG A 87 11.16 9.67 -4.28
C ARG A 87 11.41 8.18 -4.37
N GLU A 88 11.66 7.54 -3.24
CA GLU A 88 11.98 6.12 -3.15
C GLU A 88 10.81 5.30 -2.64
N SER A 89 9.64 5.90 -2.55
CA SER A 89 8.44 5.28 -1.99
C SER A 89 7.40 5.02 -3.06
N LEU A 90 6.70 3.90 -2.90
CA LEU A 90 5.65 3.47 -3.81
C LEU A 90 4.41 3.09 -3.00
N MET A 91 3.27 3.67 -3.35
CA MET A 91 1.98 3.29 -2.77
C MET A 91 1.32 2.25 -3.65
N ILE A 92 1.05 1.08 -3.09
CA ILE A 92 0.35 0.00 -3.78
C ILE A 92 -1.05 -0.10 -3.17
N GLY A 93 -2.08 0.06 -3.98
CA GLY A 93 -3.44 0.00 -3.46
C GLY A 93 -4.49 -0.23 -4.52
N ASP A 94 -5.69 -0.60 -4.06
CA ASP A 94 -6.84 -0.88 -4.93
C ASP A 94 -7.88 0.23 -4.91
N SER A 95 -7.75 1.23 -4.05
CA SER A 95 -8.64 2.38 -4.03
C SER A 95 -8.04 3.52 -4.82
N TRP A 96 -8.65 3.84 -5.96
CA TRP A 96 -8.19 4.97 -6.75
C TRP A 96 -8.26 6.27 -5.95
N GLU A 97 -9.39 6.52 -5.29
CA GLU A 97 -9.62 7.75 -4.56
C GLU A 97 -8.74 7.90 -3.32
N ALA A 98 -8.61 6.84 -2.53
CA ALA A 98 -7.86 6.91 -1.27
C ALA A 98 -6.36 6.73 -1.46
N ASP A 99 -5.96 5.70 -2.19
CA ASP A 99 -4.56 5.31 -2.28
C ASP A 99 -3.82 6.04 -3.40
N ILE A 100 -4.36 5.96 -4.60
CA ILE A 100 -3.65 6.44 -5.79
C ILE A 100 -3.70 7.95 -5.88
N THR A 101 -4.87 8.55 -5.72
CA THR A 101 -5.04 10.00 -5.73
C THR A 101 -4.25 10.63 -4.58
N GLY A 102 -4.29 10.02 -3.39
CA GLY A 102 -3.56 10.54 -2.24
C GLY A 102 -2.06 10.54 -2.44
N ALA A 103 -1.50 9.43 -2.89
CA ALA A 103 -0.06 9.33 -3.17
C ALA A 103 0.36 10.29 -4.29
N HIS A 104 -0.42 10.34 -5.37
CA HIS A 104 -0.14 11.25 -6.48
C HIS A 104 -0.14 12.71 -6.02
N GLY A 105 -1.06 13.07 -5.13
CA GLY A 105 -1.18 14.44 -4.63
C GLY A 105 0.07 14.97 -3.92
N ILE A 106 0.87 14.11 -3.32
CA ILE A 106 2.13 14.51 -2.67
C ILE A 106 3.37 14.16 -3.52
N GLY A 107 3.18 13.62 -4.71
CA GLY A 107 4.28 13.27 -5.60
C GLY A 107 4.90 11.90 -5.34
N MET A 108 4.22 11.03 -4.59
CA MET A 108 4.65 9.66 -4.36
C MET A 108 4.25 8.78 -5.55
N HIS A 109 5.11 7.86 -5.96
CA HIS A 109 4.79 6.89 -7.01
C HIS A 109 3.65 5.97 -6.60
N GLN A 110 2.91 5.46 -7.58
CA GLN A 110 1.73 4.63 -7.33
C GLN A 110 1.71 3.38 -8.20
N ALA A 111 1.23 2.28 -7.64
CA ALA A 111 0.87 1.09 -8.36
C ALA A 111 -0.62 0.82 -8.09
N PHE A 112 -1.45 1.03 -9.10
CA PHE A 112 -2.89 0.83 -8.96
C PHE A 112 -3.25 -0.63 -9.25
N TYR A 113 -3.77 -1.31 -8.22
CA TYR A 113 -4.30 -2.66 -8.35
C TYR A 113 -5.77 -2.54 -8.76
N ASN A 114 -6.04 -2.73 -10.05
CA ASN A 114 -7.35 -2.50 -10.64
C ASN A 114 -8.23 -3.74 -10.56
N VAL A 115 -8.92 -3.90 -9.45
CA VAL A 115 -9.80 -5.06 -9.21
C VAL A 115 -11.24 -4.83 -9.69
N THR A 116 -11.64 -3.56 -9.86
CA THR A 116 -13.01 -3.22 -10.23
C THR A 116 -13.21 -2.98 -11.72
N GLY A 117 -12.15 -3.02 -12.52
CA GLY A 117 -12.24 -2.80 -13.95
C GLY A 117 -12.38 -1.34 -14.35
N ARG A 118 -11.79 -0.43 -13.57
CA ARG A 118 -11.80 0.99 -13.90
C ARG A 118 -11.11 1.25 -15.24
N THR A 119 -11.73 2.03 -16.11
CA THR A 119 -11.22 2.29 -17.46
C THR A 119 -10.93 3.76 -17.74
N SER A 120 -11.35 4.67 -16.86
CA SER A 120 -11.15 6.11 -17.03
C SER A 120 -10.31 6.66 -15.90
N PHE A 121 -9.23 7.37 -16.24
CA PHE A 121 -8.24 7.85 -15.26
C PHE A 121 -7.94 9.33 -15.50
N PRO A 122 -8.02 10.20 -14.45
CA PRO A 122 -7.62 11.60 -14.57
C PRO A 122 -6.12 11.77 -14.84
N PHE A 123 -5.31 10.79 -14.45
CA PHE A 123 -3.87 10.76 -14.71
C PHE A 123 -3.44 9.30 -14.82
N GLN A 124 -2.25 9.03 -15.36
CA GLN A 124 -1.70 7.68 -15.43
C GLN A 124 -0.93 7.36 -14.16
N PRO A 125 -1.25 6.27 -13.43
CA PRO A 125 -0.43 5.85 -12.29
C PRO A 125 0.94 5.38 -12.78
N THR A 126 1.91 5.34 -11.87
CA THR A 126 3.25 4.85 -12.22
C THR A 126 3.18 3.44 -12.77
N TYR A 127 2.43 2.57 -12.10
CA TYR A 127 2.14 1.22 -12.57
C TYR A 127 0.63 0.96 -12.50
N HIS A 128 0.13 0.19 -13.45
CA HIS A 128 -1.26 -0.24 -13.49
C HIS A 128 -1.25 -1.76 -13.56
N ILE A 129 -1.70 -2.41 -12.48
CA ILE A 129 -1.67 -3.87 -12.39
C ILE A 129 -3.07 -4.44 -12.20
N TYR A 130 -3.29 -5.63 -12.72
CA TYR A 130 -4.57 -6.35 -12.61
C TYR A 130 -4.46 -7.55 -11.68
N SER A 131 -3.25 -7.94 -11.32
CA SER A 131 -2.95 -8.99 -10.36
C SER A 131 -1.75 -8.54 -9.53
N LEU A 132 -1.74 -8.89 -8.24
CA LEU A 132 -0.59 -8.59 -7.38
C LEU A 132 0.67 -9.28 -7.90
N LYS A 133 0.52 -10.42 -8.57
CA LYS A 133 1.64 -11.14 -9.17
C LYS A 133 2.39 -10.30 -10.21
N ASP A 134 1.74 -9.33 -10.83
CA ASP A 134 2.38 -8.44 -11.80
C ASP A 134 3.53 -7.66 -11.15
N LEU A 135 3.49 -7.41 -9.84
CA LEU A 135 4.55 -6.73 -9.12
C LEU A 135 5.88 -7.49 -9.17
N ILE A 136 5.83 -8.81 -9.26
CA ILE A 136 7.04 -9.62 -9.34
C ILE A 136 7.80 -9.32 -10.64
N ASP A 137 7.07 -9.08 -11.71
CA ASP A 137 7.69 -8.76 -13.01
C ASP A 137 8.15 -7.30 -13.09
N LEU A 138 7.53 -6.39 -12.33
CA LEU A 138 7.82 -4.96 -12.37
C LEU A 138 8.90 -4.54 -11.37
N LEU A 139 9.03 -5.24 -10.28
CA LEU A 139 9.90 -4.87 -9.16
C LEU A 139 10.90 -5.99 -8.86
#